data_48ec1cda8730257e57ab0f0097c2a629
#
_entry.id   48ec1cda8730257e57ab0f0097c2a629
#
_cell.length_a   1.000
_cell.length_b   1.000
_cell.length_c   1.000
_cell.angle_alpha   90.00
_cell.angle_beta   90.00
_cell.angle_gamma   90.00
#
_symmetry.space_group_name_H-M   'P 1'
#
loop_
_entity.id
_entity.type
_entity.pdbx_description
1 polymer ?
#
loop_
_entity_poly.entity_id
_entity_poly.type
_entity_poly.pdbx_seq_one_letter_code
_entity_poly.pdbx_strand_id
1 'polypeptide(L)'
;MILIHDGYMIDPKSGREGNYDILIDGDKIVKIAEKIEPRGKVTRINAEGLLVAPGLVDVHVHFRDPGFTAKEDINTGAAAAAKGGVTTVVLMANTKPAVDSEETLHYILDKGAKTGIHVTTCANVTMGMQGKQLTDMKKLAVAGAVGFTDDGVPLLDAELVRHAMEISAELDMPISFHEEDPKYIENNGVNRGKASEYYGIGGSAREAEIALVERDLKLAEETGACIDIQHISSKEAVELVRQAKKRCSNIHAEATPHHFTLTEDAVIKYGTLAKMNPPLREEEDRQAVIRGLVDGTIDMIATDHAPHTAEEKAKPITEAPSGITGLETSLALGITELVDRGYLTMKQLLRLMSTNPAAMYHLDAGYLAEDGPADVILIDTAAEFTPEKYASKATNTPFTGWNLKGEVRKTICGGRIVYEA
;
A
#
# COMPACT_ATOMS: atom_id res chain seq x y z
N MET A 1 30.07 -6.19 -3.93
CA MET A 1 29.17 -7.21 -4.54
C MET A 1 28.49 -8.04 -3.46
N ILE A 2 27.26 -8.48 -3.69
CA ILE A 2 26.53 -9.45 -2.89
C ILE A 2 26.14 -10.61 -3.80
N LEU A 3 26.32 -11.84 -3.35
CA LEU A 3 25.82 -13.05 -4.01
C LEU A 3 24.74 -13.69 -3.12
N ILE A 4 23.52 -13.74 -3.60
CA ILE A 4 22.45 -14.55 -3.00
C ILE A 4 22.49 -15.90 -3.74
N HIS A 5 22.58 -17.00 -3.00
CA HIS A 5 22.72 -18.35 -3.59
C HIS A 5 21.84 -19.38 -2.88
N ASP A 6 21.56 -20.47 -3.59
CA ASP A 6 20.77 -21.62 -3.13
C ASP A 6 19.31 -21.30 -2.76
N GLY A 7 18.75 -20.17 -3.23
CA GLY A 7 17.37 -19.77 -2.98
C GLY A 7 16.42 -20.17 -4.12
N TYR A 8 15.12 -20.26 -3.81
CA TYR A 8 14.08 -20.39 -4.82
C TYR A 8 13.57 -19.01 -5.22
N MET A 9 13.86 -18.57 -6.43
CA MET A 9 13.49 -17.25 -6.94
C MET A 9 12.09 -17.29 -7.57
N ILE A 10 11.30 -16.24 -7.32
CA ILE A 10 10.07 -15.92 -8.08
C ILE A 10 10.17 -14.46 -8.54
N ASP A 11 10.16 -14.25 -9.87
CA ASP A 11 9.94 -12.94 -10.46
C ASP A 11 8.54 -12.86 -11.05
N PRO A 12 7.61 -12.11 -10.42
CA PRO A 12 6.22 -12.06 -10.87
C PRO A 12 6.04 -11.27 -12.18
N LYS A 13 7.00 -10.40 -12.56
CA LYS A 13 6.94 -9.60 -13.81
C LYS A 13 7.18 -10.47 -15.03
N SER A 14 8.28 -11.22 -15.06
CA SER A 14 8.60 -12.11 -16.18
C SER A 14 7.91 -13.49 -16.07
N GLY A 15 7.45 -13.86 -14.87
CA GLY A 15 6.96 -15.18 -14.55
C GLY A 15 8.06 -16.22 -14.32
N ARG A 16 9.35 -15.83 -14.37
CA ARG A 16 10.49 -16.71 -14.12
C ARG A 16 10.53 -17.16 -12.67
N GLU A 17 10.65 -18.47 -12.45
CA GLU A 17 10.77 -19.06 -11.13
C GLU A 17 11.66 -20.29 -11.16
N GLY A 18 12.35 -20.59 -10.05
CA GLY A 18 13.27 -21.71 -9.91
C GLY A 18 14.46 -21.40 -9.01
N ASN A 19 15.40 -22.35 -8.93
CA ASN A 19 16.64 -22.18 -8.16
C ASN A 19 17.63 -21.34 -8.97
N TYR A 20 17.89 -20.13 -8.54
CA TYR A 20 18.82 -19.19 -9.17
C TYR A 20 19.67 -18.48 -8.13
N ASP A 21 20.94 -18.27 -8.49
CA ASP A 21 21.81 -17.33 -7.82
C ASP A 21 21.58 -15.93 -8.40
N ILE A 22 21.67 -14.90 -7.55
CA ILE A 22 21.59 -13.49 -7.93
C ILE A 22 22.87 -12.79 -7.48
N LEU A 23 23.57 -12.18 -8.43
CA LEU A 23 24.75 -11.37 -8.14
C LEU A 23 24.38 -9.88 -8.25
N ILE A 24 24.67 -9.14 -7.19
CA ILE A 24 24.42 -7.70 -7.06
C ILE A 24 25.77 -6.98 -7.02
N ASP A 25 25.91 -5.90 -7.78
CA ASP A 25 27.03 -4.96 -7.71
C ASP A 25 26.53 -3.52 -7.72
N GLY A 26 26.88 -2.76 -6.69
CA GLY A 26 26.27 -1.45 -6.46
C GLY A 26 24.77 -1.58 -6.24
N ASP A 27 23.99 -0.79 -6.95
CA ASP A 27 22.54 -0.72 -6.89
C ASP A 27 21.81 -1.57 -7.96
N LYS A 28 22.57 -2.44 -8.69
CA LYS A 28 22.06 -3.24 -9.79
C LYS A 28 22.24 -4.74 -9.59
N ILE A 29 21.28 -5.51 -10.10
CA ILE A 29 21.42 -6.95 -10.32
C ILE A 29 22.25 -7.14 -11.60
N VAL A 30 23.48 -7.67 -11.47
CA VAL A 30 24.36 -7.83 -12.63
C VAL A 30 24.30 -9.21 -13.27
N LYS A 31 23.74 -10.21 -12.56
CA LYS A 31 23.57 -11.55 -13.12
C LYS A 31 22.53 -12.36 -12.36
N ILE A 32 21.74 -13.15 -13.10
CA ILE A 32 20.83 -14.18 -12.58
C ILE A 32 21.07 -15.47 -13.34
N ALA A 33 21.57 -16.51 -12.69
CA ALA A 33 21.86 -17.81 -13.30
C ALA A 33 21.69 -18.95 -12.28
N GLU A 34 21.55 -20.20 -12.76
CA GLU A 34 21.43 -21.39 -11.89
C GLU A 34 22.61 -21.52 -10.92
N LYS A 35 23.81 -21.11 -11.33
CA LYS A 35 25.00 -21.02 -10.48
C LYS A 35 25.91 -19.89 -10.93
N ILE A 36 26.42 -19.13 -9.95
CA ILE A 36 27.33 -18.02 -10.18
C ILE A 36 28.59 -18.21 -9.34
N GLU A 37 29.73 -18.19 -10.02
CA GLU A 37 31.06 -18.13 -9.37
C GLU A 37 31.61 -16.70 -9.53
N PRO A 38 31.41 -15.83 -8.53
CA PRO A 38 31.82 -14.42 -8.61
C PRO A 38 33.34 -14.29 -8.50
N ARG A 39 33.91 -13.30 -9.18
CA ARG A 39 35.32 -12.94 -9.04
C ARG A 39 35.50 -11.80 -8.02
N GLY A 40 36.51 -11.88 -7.21
CA GLY A 40 36.84 -10.83 -6.23
C GLY A 40 36.15 -10.99 -4.88
N LYS A 41 36.07 -9.88 -4.12
CA LYS A 41 35.46 -9.87 -2.77
C LYS A 41 33.93 -9.77 -2.90
N VAL A 42 33.23 -10.74 -2.32
CA VAL A 42 31.77 -10.80 -2.34
C VAL A 42 31.24 -11.20 -0.96
N THR A 43 30.17 -10.53 -0.52
CA THR A 43 29.37 -10.98 0.61
C THR A 43 28.43 -12.07 0.12
N ARG A 44 28.49 -13.27 0.71
CA ARG A 44 27.63 -14.39 0.35
C ARG A 44 26.44 -14.46 1.31
N ILE A 45 25.24 -14.60 0.75
CA ILE A 45 23.99 -14.80 1.47
C ILE A 45 23.45 -16.15 1.05
N ASN A 46 23.46 -17.12 1.97
CA ASN A 46 22.79 -18.40 1.75
C ASN A 46 21.29 -18.22 1.90
N ALA A 47 20.53 -18.53 0.85
CA ALA A 47 19.08 -18.46 0.79
C ALA A 47 18.44 -19.86 0.74
N GLU A 48 19.15 -20.91 1.17
CA GLU A 48 18.61 -22.27 1.21
C GLU A 48 17.34 -22.34 2.05
N GLY A 49 16.28 -22.89 1.46
CA GLY A 49 14.96 -22.96 2.08
C GLY A 49 14.16 -21.65 2.06
N LEU A 50 14.72 -20.56 1.53
CA LEU A 50 14.06 -19.27 1.43
C LEU A 50 13.54 -19.01 0.02
N LEU A 51 12.45 -18.25 -0.04
CA LEU A 51 11.97 -17.63 -1.25
C LEU A 51 12.72 -16.30 -1.47
N VAL A 52 13.26 -16.12 -2.69
CA VAL A 52 13.87 -14.89 -3.15
C VAL A 52 12.91 -14.18 -4.10
N ALA A 53 12.51 -12.97 -3.76
CA ALA A 53 11.50 -12.20 -4.50
C ALA A 53 11.96 -10.74 -4.69
N PRO A 54 11.36 -9.99 -5.63
CA PRO A 54 11.61 -8.55 -5.68
C PRO A 54 11.14 -7.87 -4.41
N GLY A 55 11.76 -6.76 -4.07
CA GLY A 55 11.28 -5.88 -3.01
C GLY A 55 9.82 -5.49 -3.23
N LEU A 56 9.03 -5.46 -2.16
CA LEU A 56 7.63 -5.06 -2.22
C LEU A 56 7.50 -3.55 -2.46
N VAL A 57 6.40 -3.17 -3.07
CA VAL A 57 6.04 -1.78 -3.38
C VAL A 57 4.71 -1.47 -2.74
N ASP A 58 4.67 -0.49 -1.84
CA ASP A 58 3.45 -0.07 -1.16
C ASP A 58 3.09 1.36 -1.56
N VAL A 59 2.00 1.50 -2.25
CA VAL A 59 1.59 2.77 -2.88
C VAL A 59 0.63 3.60 -2.04
N HIS A 60 0.35 3.15 -0.81
CA HIS A 60 -0.55 3.84 0.10
C HIS A 60 -0.04 3.77 1.55
N VAL A 61 0.79 4.73 1.94
CA VAL A 61 1.34 4.79 3.31
C VAL A 61 1.38 6.21 3.85
N HIS A 62 1.26 6.35 5.19
CA HIS A 62 1.29 7.62 5.90
C HIS A 62 2.47 7.68 6.85
N PHE A 63 3.56 8.33 6.47
CA PHE A 63 4.70 8.54 7.39
C PHE A 63 4.55 9.77 8.27
N ARG A 64 3.43 10.50 8.15
CA ARG A 64 3.05 11.59 9.07
C ARG A 64 4.07 12.74 9.17
N ASP A 65 5.02 12.82 8.28
CA ASP A 65 6.15 13.75 8.28
C ASP A 65 6.21 14.48 6.92
N PRO A 66 6.09 15.79 6.93
CA PRO A 66 6.11 16.74 8.06
C PRO A 66 4.80 16.83 8.87
N GLY A 67 4.93 17.36 10.09
CA GLY A 67 3.83 17.90 10.89
C GLY A 67 3.21 17.00 11.94
N PHE A 68 3.26 15.68 11.79
CA PHE A 68 2.67 14.74 12.76
C PHE A 68 3.67 13.70 13.26
N THR A 69 4.93 14.08 13.39
CA THR A 69 6.07 13.19 13.69
C THR A 69 6.00 12.48 15.04
N ALA A 70 5.08 12.86 15.92
CA ALA A 70 4.77 12.11 17.14
C ALA A 70 4.12 10.75 16.84
N LYS A 71 3.38 10.63 15.71
CA LYS A 71 2.72 9.39 15.29
C LYS A 71 3.66 8.47 14.53
N GLU A 72 4.40 9.03 13.57
CA GLU A 72 5.39 8.38 12.73
C GLU A 72 6.30 9.44 12.11
N ASP A 73 7.49 9.06 11.65
CA ASP A 73 8.30 9.90 10.77
C ASP A 73 8.90 9.07 9.62
N ILE A 74 9.48 9.75 8.65
CA ILE A 74 10.05 9.10 7.46
C ILE A 74 11.10 8.04 7.82
N ASN A 75 11.89 8.22 8.88
CA ASN A 75 12.93 7.25 9.24
C ASN A 75 12.31 5.98 9.86
N THR A 76 11.37 6.13 10.78
CA THR A 76 10.75 4.99 11.47
C THR A 76 9.77 4.26 10.56
N GLY A 77 9.02 4.99 9.71
CA GLY A 77 8.19 4.40 8.67
C GLY A 77 9.02 3.63 7.63
N ALA A 78 10.17 4.17 7.21
CA ALA A 78 11.10 3.46 6.32
C ALA A 78 11.68 2.20 6.97
N ALA A 79 11.96 2.23 8.28
CA ALA A 79 12.42 1.04 9.01
C ALA A 79 11.31 -0.02 9.11
N ALA A 80 10.05 0.38 9.32
CA ALA A 80 8.89 -0.50 9.31
C ALA A 80 8.67 -1.13 7.92
N ALA A 81 8.80 -0.34 6.86
CA ALA A 81 8.75 -0.81 5.48
C ALA A 81 9.84 -1.85 5.20
N ALA A 82 11.09 -1.54 5.52
CA ALA A 82 12.21 -2.47 5.35
C ALA A 82 11.99 -3.79 6.09
N LYS A 83 11.48 -3.76 7.32
CA LYS A 83 11.17 -4.95 8.11
C LYS A 83 10.03 -5.78 7.50
N GLY A 84 9.05 -5.12 6.88
CA GLY A 84 7.97 -5.79 6.15
C GLY A 84 8.34 -6.27 4.74
N GLY A 85 9.59 -6.07 4.29
CA GLY A 85 10.03 -6.44 2.93
C GLY A 85 9.70 -5.39 1.86
N VAL A 86 9.24 -4.21 2.26
CA VAL A 86 8.89 -3.12 1.33
C VAL A 86 10.14 -2.28 1.06
N THR A 87 10.56 -2.22 -0.20
CA THR A 87 11.72 -1.45 -0.66
C THR A 87 11.36 -0.11 -1.28
N THR A 88 10.10 0.05 -1.68
CA THR A 88 9.62 1.28 -2.32
C THR A 88 8.25 1.65 -1.76
N VAL A 89 8.09 2.90 -1.36
CA VAL A 89 6.81 3.44 -0.86
C VAL A 89 6.39 4.68 -1.61
N VAL A 90 5.07 4.85 -1.78
CA VAL A 90 4.46 6.11 -2.20
C VAL A 90 3.69 6.68 -1.02
N LEU A 91 4.14 7.83 -0.52
CA LEU A 91 3.50 8.50 0.60
C LEU A 91 2.25 9.25 0.16
N MET A 92 1.22 9.22 0.99
CA MET A 92 0.05 10.05 0.84
C MET A 92 0.34 11.52 1.20
N ALA A 93 -0.37 12.42 0.53
CA ALA A 93 -0.08 13.86 0.54
C ALA A 93 -0.65 14.63 1.75
N ASN A 94 -1.30 13.94 2.71
CA ASN A 94 -2.03 14.50 3.85
C ASN A 94 -1.14 14.83 5.07
N THR A 95 -0.03 15.48 4.83
CA THR A 95 0.91 15.99 5.85
C THR A 95 0.55 17.40 6.33
N LYS A 96 1.38 18.01 7.20
CA LYS A 96 1.22 19.41 7.64
C LYS A 96 2.57 20.14 7.64
N PRO A 97 2.79 21.04 6.68
CA PRO A 97 1.87 21.43 5.59
C PRO A 97 1.55 20.24 4.67
N ALA A 98 0.43 20.35 3.92
CA ALA A 98 0.04 19.42 2.89
C ALA A 98 1.06 19.45 1.72
N VAL A 99 1.11 18.37 0.91
CA VAL A 99 2.07 18.30 -0.22
C VAL A 99 1.49 19.02 -1.45
N ASP A 100 1.20 20.30 -1.29
CA ASP A 100 0.61 21.19 -2.31
C ASP A 100 1.62 22.22 -2.86
N SER A 101 2.89 22.09 -2.46
CA SER A 101 3.99 22.95 -2.88
C SER A 101 5.27 22.16 -3.13
N GLU A 102 6.16 22.68 -3.99
CA GLU A 102 7.49 22.11 -4.22
C GLU A 102 8.32 22.02 -2.93
N GLU A 103 8.17 22.98 -2.03
CA GLU A 103 8.90 23.02 -0.75
C GLU A 103 8.58 21.78 0.10
N THR A 104 7.29 21.48 0.29
CA THR A 104 6.86 20.30 1.05
C THR A 104 7.22 19.01 0.34
N LEU A 105 7.06 18.96 -0.99
CA LEU A 105 7.43 17.82 -1.80
C LEU A 105 8.93 17.50 -1.66
N HIS A 106 9.79 18.48 -1.88
CA HIS A 106 11.25 18.31 -1.78
C HIS A 106 11.69 17.96 -0.35
N TYR A 107 11.04 18.51 0.69
CA TYR A 107 11.32 18.11 2.07
C TYR A 107 11.17 16.59 2.27
N ILE A 108 10.09 16.01 1.74
CA ILE A 108 9.82 14.58 1.86
C ILE A 108 10.85 13.78 1.05
N LEU A 109 11.09 14.14 -0.21
CA LEU A 109 12.02 13.44 -1.08
C LEU A 109 13.46 13.49 -0.55
N ASP A 110 13.94 14.66 -0.10
CA ASP A 110 15.28 14.86 0.46
C ASP A 110 15.49 14.09 1.77
N LYS A 111 14.46 13.97 2.58
CA LYS A 111 14.51 13.19 3.82
C LYS A 111 14.42 11.70 3.52
N GLY A 112 13.54 11.32 2.60
CA GLY A 112 13.39 9.95 2.11
C GLY A 112 14.66 9.38 1.51
N ALA A 113 15.38 10.17 0.70
CA ALA A 113 16.66 9.77 0.09
C ALA A 113 17.77 9.42 1.10
N LYS A 114 17.61 9.80 2.36
CA LYS A 114 18.55 9.48 3.45
C LYS A 114 18.19 8.21 4.21
N THR A 115 17.06 7.58 3.89
CA THR A 115 16.62 6.31 4.48
C THR A 115 17.28 5.11 3.79
N GLY A 116 16.91 3.92 4.21
CA GLY A 116 17.39 2.68 3.58
C GLY A 116 16.59 2.23 2.38
N ILE A 117 15.39 2.81 2.13
CA ILE A 117 14.46 2.40 1.08
C ILE A 117 14.18 3.54 0.10
N HIS A 118 13.49 3.25 -1.00
CA HIS A 118 13.02 4.26 -1.95
C HIS A 118 11.73 4.89 -1.42
N VAL A 119 11.79 6.17 -1.07
CA VAL A 119 10.64 6.95 -0.60
C VAL A 119 10.25 7.94 -1.69
N THR A 120 9.05 7.77 -2.22
CA THR A 120 8.39 8.70 -3.16
C THR A 120 7.12 9.24 -2.52
N THR A 121 6.44 10.18 -3.17
CA THR A 121 5.20 10.76 -2.64
C THR A 121 4.26 11.21 -3.75
N CYS A 122 2.97 11.09 -3.51
CA CYS A 122 1.97 11.86 -4.23
C CYS A 122 2.04 13.34 -3.82
N ALA A 123 1.54 14.20 -4.71
CA ALA A 123 1.18 15.57 -4.38
C ALA A 123 -0.34 15.70 -4.22
N ASN A 124 -0.80 16.77 -3.55
CA ASN A 124 -2.22 17.03 -3.43
C ASN A 124 -2.85 17.44 -4.75
N VAL A 125 -4.09 17.01 -4.95
CA VAL A 125 -4.96 17.47 -6.04
C VAL A 125 -5.39 18.91 -5.80
N THR A 126 -5.77 19.24 -4.54
CA THR A 126 -6.27 20.57 -4.20
C THR A 126 -5.42 21.27 -3.16
N MET A 127 -5.35 22.60 -3.27
CA MET A 127 -4.63 23.47 -2.32
C MET A 127 -5.14 23.25 -0.89
N GLY A 128 -4.21 22.86 -0.01
CA GLY A 128 -4.51 22.58 1.40
C GLY A 128 -5.54 21.46 1.61
N MET A 129 -5.77 20.59 0.62
CA MET A 129 -6.77 19.52 0.66
C MET A 129 -8.19 20.04 0.92
N GLN A 130 -8.55 21.18 0.35
CA GLN A 130 -9.85 21.82 0.63
C GLN A 130 -10.94 21.48 -0.38
N GLY A 131 -10.63 20.73 -1.46
CA GLY A 131 -11.60 20.38 -2.50
C GLY A 131 -12.16 21.59 -3.29
N LYS A 132 -11.42 22.72 -3.36
CA LYS A 132 -11.91 23.98 -3.93
C LYS A 132 -11.10 24.50 -5.10
N GLN A 133 -9.80 24.37 -5.04
CA GLN A 133 -8.85 24.89 -6.03
C GLN A 133 -7.78 23.87 -6.29
N LEU A 134 -7.54 23.53 -7.54
CA LEU A 134 -6.46 22.63 -7.93
C LEU A 134 -5.09 23.23 -7.57
N THR A 135 -4.16 22.36 -7.24
CA THR A 135 -2.74 22.70 -7.18
C THR A 135 -2.19 22.92 -8.58
N ASP A 136 -0.98 23.43 -8.69
CA ASP A 136 -0.25 23.40 -9.96
C ASP A 136 0.33 21.98 -10.18
N MET A 137 -0.56 21.05 -10.57
CA MET A 137 -0.22 19.63 -10.76
C MET A 137 0.95 19.45 -11.74
N LYS A 138 1.02 20.25 -12.81
CA LYS A 138 2.12 20.18 -13.78
C LYS A 138 3.47 20.54 -13.15
N LYS A 139 3.48 21.56 -12.31
CA LYS A 139 4.68 21.98 -11.58
C LYS A 139 5.12 20.95 -10.55
N LEU A 140 4.17 20.37 -9.80
CA LEU A 140 4.45 19.33 -8.82
C LEU A 140 4.94 18.03 -9.47
N ALA A 141 4.41 17.66 -10.63
CA ALA A 141 4.93 16.54 -11.43
C ALA A 141 6.40 16.74 -11.81
N VAL A 142 6.75 17.92 -12.34
CA VAL A 142 8.15 18.26 -12.68
C VAL A 142 9.05 18.26 -11.45
N ALA A 143 8.52 18.63 -10.28
CA ALA A 143 9.25 18.64 -9.02
C ALA A 143 9.46 17.23 -8.41
N GLY A 144 8.85 16.18 -8.98
CA GLY A 144 9.10 14.79 -8.60
C GLY A 144 7.96 14.07 -7.89
N ALA A 145 6.73 14.62 -7.89
CA ALA A 145 5.56 13.84 -7.50
C ALA A 145 5.37 12.66 -8.44
N VAL A 146 4.97 11.49 -7.90
CA VAL A 146 4.73 10.28 -8.70
C VAL A 146 3.24 10.02 -8.98
N GLY A 147 2.37 10.80 -8.42
CA GLY A 147 0.91 10.73 -8.56
C GLY A 147 0.24 11.87 -7.80
N PHE A 148 -1.09 11.87 -7.77
CA PHE A 148 -1.88 12.89 -7.09
C PHE A 148 -2.96 12.27 -6.21
N THR A 149 -3.21 12.87 -5.05
CA THR A 149 -4.27 12.43 -4.13
C THR A 149 -4.59 13.50 -3.08
N ASP A 150 -5.84 13.60 -2.70
CA ASP A 150 -6.27 14.25 -1.46
C ASP A 150 -6.74 13.20 -0.44
N ASP A 151 -6.02 12.08 -0.37
CA ASP A 151 -6.37 10.95 0.50
C ASP A 151 -6.80 11.38 1.91
N GLY A 152 -7.87 10.75 2.41
CA GLY A 152 -8.54 11.08 3.66
C GLY A 152 -9.54 12.24 3.57
N VAL A 153 -9.60 12.97 2.45
CA VAL A 153 -10.58 14.03 2.18
C VAL A 153 -11.21 13.80 0.80
N PRO A 154 -12.46 13.29 0.72
CA PRO A 154 -13.10 13.01 -0.56
C PRO A 154 -13.34 14.31 -1.35
N LEU A 155 -13.11 14.27 -2.64
CA LEU A 155 -13.37 15.37 -3.55
C LEU A 155 -14.82 15.31 -4.02
N LEU A 156 -15.66 16.27 -3.61
CA LEU A 156 -17.10 16.23 -3.85
C LEU A 156 -17.55 16.94 -5.11
N ASP A 157 -16.78 17.91 -5.60
CA ASP A 157 -17.08 18.67 -6.83
C ASP A 157 -16.67 17.85 -8.07
N ALA A 158 -17.65 17.33 -8.80
CA ALA A 158 -17.42 16.49 -9.98
C ALA A 158 -16.68 17.21 -11.12
N GLU A 159 -16.89 18.52 -11.31
CA GLU A 159 -16.20 19.27 -12.35
C GLU A 159 -14.74 19.53 -11.99
N LEU A 160 -14.44 19.76 -10.70
CA LEU A 160 -13.07 19.87 -10.20
C LEU A 160 -12.35 18.54 -10.38
N VAL A 161 -12.99 17.41 -10.03
CA VAL A 161 -12.43 16.06 -10.22
C VAL A 161 -12.18 15.76 -11.69
N ARG A 162 -13.14 16.07 -12.58
CA ARG A 162 -12.98 15.93 -14.04
C ARG A 162 -11.73 16.68 -14.52
N HIS A 163 -11.58 17.93 -14.12
CA HIS A 163 -10.46 18.75 -14.57
C HIS A 163 -9.11 18.23 -14.00
N ALA A 164 -9.10 17.74 -12.75
CA ALA A 164 -7.92 17.09 -12.19
C ALA A 164 -7.54 15.81 -12.97
N MET A 165 -8.54 14.98 -13.33
CA MET A 165 -8.34 13.78 -14.13
C MET A 165 -7.82 14.11 -15.55
N GLU A 166 -8.32 15.16 -16.20
CA GLU A 166 -7.83 15.63 -17.50
C GLU A 166 -6.36 16.02 -17.44
N ILE A 167 -5.96 16.77 -16.39
CA ILE A 167 -4.55 17.15 -16.18
C ILE A 167 -3.69 15.91 -15.89
N SER A 168 -4.16 15.00 -15.06
CA SER A 168 -3.48 13.74 -14.72
C SER A 168 -3.26 12.88 -15.97
N ALA A 169 -4.27 12.78 -16.86
CA ALA A 169 -4.16 12.07 -18.13
C ALA A 169 -3.14 12.73 -19.09
N GLU A 170 -3.12 14.08 -19.18
CA GLU A 170 -2.11 14.80 -19.96
C GLU A 170 -0.68 14.55 -19.47
N LEU A 171 -0.51 14.34 -18.17
CA LEU A 171 0.79 14.08 -17.53
C LEU A 171 1.19 12.60 -17.56
N ASP A 172 0.31 11.70 -17.98
CA ASP A 172 0.48 10.24 -17.87
C ASP A 172 0.83 9.81 -16.43
N MET A 173 0.12 10.38 -15.46
CA MET A 173 0.34 10.14 -14.02
C MET A 173 -0.93 9.65 -13.35
N PRO A 174 -0.83 8.73 -12.34
CA PRO A 174 -2.01 8.26 -11.63
C PRO A 174 -2.59 9.31 -10.70
N ILE A 175 -3.91 9.25 -10.52
CA ILE A 175 -4.64 9.98 -9.48
C ILE A 175 -5.44 8.99 -8.65
N SER A 176 -5.28 9.00 -7.33
CA SER A 176 -5.93 8.07 -6.42
C SER A 176 -6.92 8.78 -5.50
N PHE A 177 -8.04 8.10 -5.20
CA PHE A 177 -9.21 8.69 -4.55
C PHE A 177 -9.63 7.91 -3.31
N HIS A 178 -9.80 8.65 -2.21
CA HIS A 178 -10.46 8.18 -1.00
C HIS A 178 -11.97 8.40 -1.14
N GLU A 179 -12.71 7.32 -1.30
CA GLU A 179 -14.10 7.37 -1.73
C GLU A 179 -15.07 7.19 -0.56
N GLU A 180 -15.26 8.25 0.23
CA GLU A 180 -16.22 8.26 1.34
C GLU A 180 -17.04 9.57 1.36
N ASP A 181 -18.22 9.59 0.74
CA ASP A 181 -19.13 10.75 0.75
C ASP A 181 -19.66 10.99 2.18
N PRO A 182 -19.27 12.12 2.82
CA PRO A 182 -19.67 12.43 4.20
C PRO A 182 -21.16 12.53 4.42
N LYS A 183 -21.94 12.71 3.35
CA LYS A 183 -23.43 12.74 3.40
C LYS A 183 -24.01 11.44 3.97
N TYR A 184 -23.32 10.32 3.83
CA TYR A 184 -23.79 9.01 4.26
C TYR A 184 -23.09 8.52 5.54
N ILE A 185 -22.32 9.39 6.22
CA ILE A 185 -21.53 9.06 7.40
C ILE A 185 -22.05 9.84 8.61
N GLU A 186 -22.55 9.11 9.62
CA GLU A 186 -22.88 9.69 10.91
C GLU A 186 -21.72 9.59 11.89
N ASN A 187 -21.04 8.42 11.90
CA ASN A 187 -19.81 8.20 12.68
C ASN A 187 -18.79 7.51 11.79
N ASN A 188 -17.65 8.17 11.62
CA ASN A 188 -16.59 7.72 10.77
C ASN A 188 -15.88 6.46 11.30
N GLY A 189 -15.43 5.56 10.40
CA GLY A 189 -14.59 4.41 10.70
C GLY A 189 -15.29 3.23 11.39
N VAL A 190 -16.61 3.25 11.47
CA VAL A 190 -17.43 2.13 11.97
C VAL A 190 -18.55 1.86 10.98
N ASN A 191 -18.66 0.62 10.51
CA ASN A 191 -19.70 0.23 9.56
C ASN A 191 -21.11 0.45 10.14
N ARG A 192 -22.03 0.97 9.32
CA ARG A 192 -23.46 0.99 9.65
C ARG A 192 -24.01 -0.42 9.56
N GLY A 193 -24.04 -1.13 10.69
CA GLY A 193 -24.41 -2.52 10.82
C GLY A 193 -24.22 -2.96 12.27
N LYS A 194 -23.80 -4.20 12.46
CA LYS A 194 -23.62 -4.83 13.76
C LYS A 194 -22.67 -4.05 14.70
N ALA A 195 -21.55 -3.50 14.14
CA ALA A 195 -20.60 -2.75 14.94
C ALA A 195 -21.19 -1.42 15.43
N SER A 196 -21.87 -0.65 14.57
CA SER A 196 -22.52 0.60 14.98
C SER A 196 -23.65 0.38 15.97
N GLU A 197 -24.42 -0.70 15.80
CA GLU A 197 -25.47 -1.11 16.76
C GLU A 197 -24.87 -1.45 18.14
N TYR A 198 -23.77 -2.21 18.17
CA TYR A 198 -23.07 -2.55 19.40
C TYR A 198 -22.62 -1.32 20.20
N TYR A 199 -22.13 -0.29 19.51
CA TYR A 199 -21.70 0.96 20.16
C TYR A 199 -22.84 1.99 20.34
N GLY A 200 -24.03 1.73 19.81
CA GLY A 200 -25.16 2.67 19.87
C GLY A 200 -24.92 3.95 19.06
N ILE A 201 -24.25 3.86 17.92
CA ILE A 201 -23.90 5.00 17.03
C ILE A 201 -24.43 4.78 15.60
N GLY A 202 -24.47 5.84 14.77
CA GLY A 202 -25.04 5.76 13.42
C GLY A 202 -24.17 5.03 12.38
N GLY A 203 -22.86 5.09 12.52
CA GLY A 203 -21.90 4.44 11.61
C GLY A 203 -21.78 5.09 10.23
N SER A 204 -20.94 4.48 9.37
CA SER A 204 -20.71 4.85 7.97
C SER A 204 -21.45 3.86 7.06
N ALA A 205 -22.41 4.36 6.28
CA ALA A 205 -23.17 3.54 5.33
C ALA A 205 -22.28 3.16 4.13
N ARG A 206 -22.58 2.04 3.48
CA ARG A 206 -21.84 1.60 2.28
C ARG A 206 -22.05 2.54 1.07
N GLU A 207 -23.16 3.27 1.05
CA GLU A 207 -23.45 4.29 0.06
C GLU A 207 -22.41 5.41 0.03
N ALA A 208 -21.70 5.65 1.14
CA ALA A 208 -20.60 6.61 1.20
C ALA A 208 -19.50 6.27 0.17
N GLU A 209 -19.11 5.01 0.09
CA GLU A 209 -18.12 4.53 -0.89
C GLU A 209 -18.75 4.39 -2.29
N ILE A 210 -19.89 3.74 -2.40
CA ILE A 210 -20.54 3.41 -3.68
C ILE A 210 -20.79 4.65 -4.53
N ALA A 211 -21.30 5.74 -3.91
CA ALA A 211 -21.70 6.94 -4.63
C ALA A 211 -20.52 7.65 -5.32
N LEU A 212 -19.36 7.74 -4.65
CA LEU A 212 -18.17 8.37 -5.22
C LEU A 212 -17.44 7.45 -6.18
N VAL A 213 -17.34 6.16 -5.87
CA VAL A 213 -16.79 5.15 -6.79
C VAL A 213 -17.55 5.16 -8.13
N GLU A 214 -18.90 5.15 -8.11
CA GLU A 214 -19.70 5.18 -9.34
C GLU A 214 -19.44 6.45 -10.16
N ARG A 215 -19.33 7.62 -9.49
CA ARG A 215 -19.05 8.91 -10.13
C ARG A 215 -17.66 8.90 -10.78
N ASP A 216 -16.62 8.50 -10.04
CA ASP A 216 -15.25 8.66 -10.49
C ASP A 216 -14.84 7.63 -11.53
N LEU A 217 -15.39 6.43 -11.48
CA LEU A 217 -15.30 5.48 -12.59
C LEU A 217 -15.85 6.04 -13.90
N LYS A 218 -16.97 6.75 -13.85
CA LYS A 218 -17.58 7.38 -15.01
C LYS A 218 -16.73 8.53 -15.57
N LEU A 219 -16.18 9.36 -14.67
CA LEU A 219 -15.27 10.43 -15.05
C LEU A 219 -13.97 9.87 -15.65
N ALA A 220 -13.44 8.78 -15.10
CA ALA A 220 -12.26 8.11 -15.65
C ALA A 220 -12.52 7.54 -17.06
N GLU A 221 -13.68 6.93 -17.31
CA GLU A 221 -14.08 6.48 -18.65
C GLU A 221 -14.19 7.64 -19.65
N GLU A 222 -14.63 8.82 -19.22
CA GLU A 222 -14.78 10.01 -20.06
C GLU A 222 -13.45 10.72 -20.34
N THR A 223 -12.56 10.79 -19.36
CA THR A 223 -11.28 11.52 -19.42
C THR A 223 -10.10 10.65 -19.89
N GLY A 224 -10.20 9.33 -19.72
CA GLY A 224 -9.10 8.40 -19.97
C GLY A 224 -8.00 8.43 -18.92
N ALA A 225 -8.23 9.09 -17.77
CA ALA A 225 -7.26 9.17 -16.69
C ALA A 225 -6.93 7.79 -16.10
N CYS A 226 -5.69 7.62 -15.66
CA CYS A 226 -5.27 6.50 -14.85
C CYS A 226 -5.69 6.76 -13.40
N ILE A 227 -6.71 6.04 -12.92
CA ILE A 227 -7.23 6.23 -11.56
C ILE A 227 -7.01 4.99 -10.69
N ASP A 228 -6.90 5.24 -9.39
CA ASP A 228 -6.91 4.22 -8.36
C ASP A 228 -8.02 4.47 -7.35
N ILE A 229 -8.90 3.49 -7.19
CA ILE A 229 -9.87 3.47 -6.10
C ILE A 229 -9.17 2.91 -4.87
N GLN A 230 -8.85 3.78 -3.92
CA GLN A 230 -8.10 3.42 -2.72
C GLN A 230 -8.91 2.47 -1.82
N HIS A 231 -8.21 1.54 -1.14
CA HIS A 231 -8.70 0.70 -0.02
C HIS A 231 -10.17 0.25 -0.14
N ILE A 232 -10.57 -0.29 -1.29
CA ILE A 232 -11.97 -0.68 -1.59
C ILE A 232 -12.53 -1.65 -0.52
N SER A 233 -13.74 -1.39 -0.04
CA SER A 233 -14.30 -2.13 1.10
C SER A 233 -15.62 -2.83 0.84
N SER A 234 -16.50 -2.32 -0.03
CA SER A 234 -17.84 -2.86 -0.27
C SER A 234 -17.92 -3.74 -1.52
N LYS A 235 -18.77 -4.77 -1.48
CA LYS A 235 -19.00 -5.67 -2.62
C LYS A 235 -19.56 -4.97 -3.84
N GLU A 236 -20.38 -3.93 -3.63
CA GLU A 236 -20.96 -3.13 -4.69
C GLU A 236 -19.89 -2.30 -5.41
N ALA A 237 -18.97 -1.68 -4.65
CA ALA A 237 -17.85 -0.93 -5.24
C ALA A 237 -16.92 -1.86 -6.05
N VAL A 238 -16.60 -3.06 -5.53
CA VAL A 238 -15.83 -4.08 -6.28
C VAL A 238 -16.53 -4.42 -7.60
N GLU A 239 -17.85 -4.59 -7.60
CA GLU A 239 -18.59 -4.90 -8.83
C GLU A 239 -18.60 -3.72 -9.81
N LEU A 240 -18.72 -2.48 -9.32
CA LEU A 240 -18.63 -1.27 -10.15
C LEU A 240 -17.25 -1.20 -10.85
N VAL A 241 -16.16 -1.40 -10.12
CA VAL A 241 -14.80 -1.47 -10.69
C VAL A 241 -14.70 -2.59 -11.72
N ARG A 242 -15.21 -3.79 -11.43
CA ARG A 242 -15.21 -4.93 -12.35
C ARG A 242 -15.90 -4.61 -13.67
N GLN A 243 -17.02 -3.91 -13.64
CA GLN A 243 -17.75 -3.51 -14.86
C GLN A 243 -17.02 -2.38 -15.60
N ALA A 244 -16.48 -1.39 -14.90
CA ALA A 244 -15.76 -0.27 -15.50
C ALA A 244 -14.47 -0.73 -16.21
N LYS A 245 -13.71 -1.66 -15.61
CA LYS A 245 -12.48 -2.23 -16.22
C LYS A 245 -12.71 -2.94 -17.56
N LYS A 246 -13.93 -3.40 -17.85
CA LYS A 246 -14.26 -3.96 -19.16
C LYS A 246 -14.30 -2.91 -20.26
N ARG A 247 -14.44 -1.63 -19.92
CA ARG A 247 -14.56 -0.49 -20.83
C ARG A 247 -13.34 0.42 -20.82
N CYS A 248 -12.64 0.50 -19.69
CA CYS A 248 -11.46 1.35 -19.52
C CYS A 248 -10.35 0.57 -18.79
N SER A 249 -9.20 0.41 -19.43
CA SER A 249 -8.04 -0.29 -18.87
C SER A 249 -7.26 0.52 -17.85
N ASN A 250 -7.49 1.83 -17.77
CA ASN A 250 -6.78 2.75 -16.88
C ASN A 250 -7.45 2.90 -15.51
N ILE A 251 -8.39 2.01 -15.20
CA ILE A 251 -9.04 1.94 -13.89
C ILE A 251 -8.35 0.88 -13.07
N HIS A 252 -7.89 1.27 -11.89
CA HIS A 252 -7.25 0.40 -10.91
C HIS A 252 -7.98 0.50 -9.58
N ALA A 253 -7.74 -0.47 -8.71
CA ALA A 253 -8.22 -0.47 -7.34
C ALA A 253 -7.22 -1.20 -6.44
N GLU A 254 -7.13 -0.77 -5.20
CA GLU A 254 -6.33 -1.41 -4.16
C GLU A 254 -7.20 -2.01 -3.06
N ALA A 255 -6.71 -3.07 -2.43
CA ALA A 255 -7.26 -3.60 -1.19
C ALA A 255 -6.20 -3.60 -0.10
N THR A 256 -6.62 -3.39 1.14
CA THR A 256 -5.71 -3.45 2.26
C THR A 256 -5.73 -4.81 2.95
N PRO A 257 -4.66 -5.19 3.67
CA PRO A 257 -4.63 -6.43 4.44
C PRO A 257 -5.77 -6.56 5.44
N HIS A 258 -6.19 -5.46 6.07
CA HIS A 258 -7.27 -5.49 7.04
C HIS A 258 -8.66 -5.71 6.38
N HIS A 259 -8.90 -5.25 5.14
CA HIS A 259 -10.17 -5.46 4.44
C HIS A 259 -10.35 -6.88 3.90
N PHE A 260 -9.27 -7.59 3.54
CA PHE A 260 -9.42 -9.01 3.18
C PHE A 260 -9.29 -9.98 4.37
N THR A 261 -8.85 -9.51 5.55
CA THR A 261 -8.67 -10.35 6.74
C THR A 261 -9.82 -10.22 7.73
N LEU A 262 -10.31 -9.01 7.97
CA LEU A 262 -11.24 -8.67 9.05
C LEU A 262 -12.62 -8.31 8.54
N THR A 263 -13.61 -8.42 9.46
CA THR A 263 -14.96 -7.90 9.30
C THR A 263 -15.27 -6.89 10.40
N GLU A 264 -16.46 -6.28 10.39
CA GLU A 264 -16.93 -5.35 11.41
C GLU A 264 -16.93 -5.96 12.83
N ASP A 265 -16.95 -7.31 12.98
CA ASP A 265 -16.80 -8.00 14.26
C ASP A 265 -15.44 -7.68 14.93
N ALA A 266 -14.41 -7.36 14.14
CA ALA A 266 -13.12 -6.94 14.67
C ALA A 266 -13.21 -5.62 15.44
N VAL A 267 -14.09 -4.70 15.03
CA VAL A 267 -14.31 -3.44 15.74
C VAL A 267 -14.93 -3.71 17.12
N ILE A 268 -15.85 -4.68 17.21
CA ILE A 268 -16.43 -5.11 18.49
C ILE A 268 -15.35 -5.74 19.40
N LYS A 269 -14.47 -6.57 18.81
CA LYS A 269 -13.43 -7.31 19.55
C LYS A 269 -12.24 -6.46 19.97
N TYR A 270 -11.74 -5.60 19.07
CA TYR A 270 -10.49 -4.86 19.24
C TYR A 270 -10.71 -3.34 19.44
N GLY A 271 -11.96 -2.88 19.39
CA GLY A 271 -12.30 -1.48 19.57
C GLY A 271 -11.63 -0.57 18.55
N THR A 272 -11.06 0.51 19.06
CA THR A 272 -10.41 1.53 18.23
C THR A 272 -9.22 1.01 17.42
N LEU A 273 -8.56 -0.08 17.82
CA LEU A 273 -7.47 -0.69 17.05
C LEU A 273 -7.92 -1.29 15.71
N ALA A 274 -9.22 -1.56 15.55
CA ALA A 274 -9.81 -2.02 14.30
C ALA A 274 -10.70 -0.95 13.63
N LYS A 275 -10.71 0.28 14.16
CA LYS A 275 -11.39 1.43 13.56
C LYS A 275 -10.60 1.93 12.36
N MET A 276 -11.21 1.89 11.16
CA MET A 276 -10.55 2.20 9.88
C MET A 276 -11.49 2.89 8.90
N ASN A 277 -10.96 3.69 8.00
CA ASN A 277 -11.67 4.34 6.89
C ASN A 277 -11.14 3.82 5.54
N PRO A 278 -12.03 3.34 4.65
CA PRO A 278 -13.42 3.00 4.92
C PRO A 278 -13.52 1.89 5.97
N PRO A 279 -14.68 1.74 6.65
CA PRO A 279 -14.80 0.80 7.75
C PRO A 279 -14.73 -0.65 7.29
N LEU A 280 -14.28 -1.53 8.19
CA LEU A 280 -14.42 -2.96 8.03
C LEU A 280 -15.91 -3.32 7.90
N ARG A 281 -16.25 -4.08 6.85
CA ARG A 281 -17.64 -4.40 6.49
C ARG A 281 -18.00 -5.83 6.89
N GLU A 282 -19.11 -6.32 6.34
CA GLU A 282 -19.59 -7.68 6.59
C GLU A 282 -18.74 -8.75 5.86
N GLU A 283 -18.98 -10.02 6.18
CA GLU A 283 -18.25 -11.15 5.58
C GLU A 283 -18.45 -11.23 4.05
N GLU A 284 -19.62 -10.88 3.54
CA GLU A 284 -19.88 -10.86 2.09
C GLU A 284 -18.99 -9.86 1.36
N ASP A 285 -18.72 -8.71 1.98
CA ASP A 285 -17.83 -7.67 1.44
C ASP A 285 -16.38 -8.15 1.46
N ARG A 286 -15.92 -8.69 2.59
CA ARG A 286 -14.60 -9.31 2.71
C ARG A 286 -14.37 -10.36 1.63
N GLN A 287 -15.34 -11.23 1.39
CA GLN A 287 -15.27 -12.24 0.34
C GLN A 287 -15.29 -11.62 -1.08
N ALA A 288 -15.97 -10.49 -1.28
CA ALA A 288 -15.96 -9.79 -2.56
C ALA A 288 -14.59 -9.16 -2.84
N VAL A 289 -13.93 -8.58 -1.82
CA VAL A 289 -12.56 -8.08 -1.91
C VAL A 289 -11.59 -9.21 -2.28
N ILE A 290 -11.67 -10.36 -1.59
CA ILE A 290 -10.84 -11.54 -1.92
C ILE A 290 -11.07 -12.00 -3.36
N ARG A 291 -12.34 -12.12 -3.81
CA ARG A 291 -12.63 -12.47 -5.20
C ARG A 291 -12.09 -11.44 -6.20
N GLY A 292 -12.14 -10.15 -5.84
CA GLY A 292 -11.57 -9.07 -6.65
C GLY A 292 -10.06 -9.19 -6.84
N LEU A 293 -9.33 -9.60 -5.79
CA LEU A 293 -7.89 -9.90 -5.87
C LEU A 293 -7.60 -11.14 -6.73
N VAL A 294 -8.46 -12.17 -6.65
CA VAL A 294 -8.30 -13.41 -7.41
C VAL A 294 -8.56 -13.22 -8.90
N ASP A 295 -9.59 -12.47 -9.27
CA ASP A 295 -10.01 -12.30 -10.66
C ASP A 295 -9.39 -11.08 -11.36
N GLY A 296 -8.54 -10.31 -10.65
CA GLY A 296 -7.85 -9.15 -11.20
C GLY A 296 -8.71 -7.88 -11.31
N THR A 297 -9.87 -7.86 -10.67
CA THR A 297 -10.66 -6.63 -10.49
C THR A 297 -9.92 -5.63 -9.62
N ILE A 298 -9.30 -6.13 -8.54
CA ILE A 298 -8.42 -5.38 -7.65
C ILE A 298 -6.98 -5.72 -8.05
N ASP A 299 -6.21 -4.71 -8.38
CA ASP A 299 -4.87 -4.87 -8.97
C ASP A 299 -3.75 -4.94 -7.96
N MET A 300 -3.97 -4.36 -6.78
CA MET A 300 -2.90 -4.09 -5.82
C MET A 300 -3.34 -4.41 -4.40
N ILE A 301 -2.35 -4.78 -3.58
CA ILE A 301 -2.46 -4.78 -2.13
C ILE A 301 -1.57 -3.65 -1.63
N ALA A 302 -2.18 -2.65 -1.00
CA ALA A 302 -1.51 -1.55 -0.33
C ALA A 302 -1.93 -1.52 1.14
N THR A 303 -1.08 -1.03 2.03
CA THR A 303 -1.35 -1.21 3.47
C THR A 303 -2.31 -0.21 4.06
N ASP A 304 -2.38 0.99 3.50
CA ASP A 304 -2.88 2.17 4.20
C ASP A 304 -2.29 2.24 5.62
N HIS A 305 -0.95 2.11 5.69
CA HIS A 305 -0.23 2.21 6.94
C HIS A 305 -0.49 3.58 7.58
N ALA A 306 -1.41 3.61 8.54
CA ALA A 306 -1.96 4.83 9.13
C ALA A 306 -1.68 4.91 10.65
N PRO A 307 -0.45 5.32 11.03
CA PRO A 307 -0.02 5.37 12.43
C PRO A 307 -0.71 6.46 13.23
N HIS A 308 -1.05 6.10 14.46
CA HIS A 308 -1.62 6.97 15.50
C HIS A 308 -0.99 6.65 16.86
N THR A 309 -0.93 7.66 17.75
CA THR A 309 -0.39 7.43 19.10
C THR A 309 -1.32 6.58 19.96
N ALA A 310 -0.75 5.95 20.98
CA ALA A 310 -1.54 5.16 21.94
C ALA A 310 -2.62 5.99 22.62
N GLU A 311 -2.31 7.26 22.95
CA GLU A 311 -3.25 8.21 23.57
C GLU A 311 -4.43 8.52 22.63
N GLU A 312 -4.17 8.68 21.33
CA GLU A 312 -5.23 8.90 20.35
C GLU A 312 -6.15 7.68 20.22
N LYS A 313 -5.57 6.47 20.18
CA LYS A 313 -6.34 5.22 20.08
C LYS A 313 -7.03 4.82 21.39
N ALA A 314 -6.61 5.38 22.53
CA ALA A 314 -7.26 5.16 23.82
C ALA A 314 -8.56 5.96 24.02
N LYS A 315 -8.87 6.89 23.12
CA LYS A 315 -10.10 7.69 23.18
C LYS A 315 -11.34 6.82 22.91
N PRO A 316 -12.56 7.31 23.27
CA PRO A 316 -13.81 6.65 22.88
C PRO A 316 -13.87 6.38 21.38
N ILE A 317 -14.62 5.35 20.98
CA ILE A 317 -14.74 4.93 19.56
C ILE A 317 -15.17 6.06 18.62
N THR A 318 -15.98 7.02 19.12
CA THR A 318 -16.46 8.18 18.37
C THR A 318 -15.40 9.28 18.19
N GLU A 319 -14.36 9.31 19.02
CA GLU A 319 -13.33 10.35 19.03
C GLU A 319 -11.97 9.86 18.55
N ALA A 320 -11.69 8.56 18.73
CA ALA A 320 -10.44 7.98 18.28
C ALA A 320 -10.30 8.08 16.76
N PRO A 321 -9.12 8.46 16.24
CA PRO A 321 -8.89 8.49 14.81
C PRO A 321 -8.93 7.07 14.20
N SER A 322 -9.37 6.98 12.97
CA SER A 322 -9.29 5.77 12.15
C SER A 322 -7.86 5.55 11.67
N GLY A 323 -7.42 4.30 11.61
CA GLY A 323 -6.10 3.93 11.12
C GLY A 323 -5.56 2.67 11.75
N ILE A 324 -4.88 1.86 10.93
CA ILE A 324 -4.19 0.61 11.30
C ILE A 324 -2.78 0.66 10.74
N THR A 325 -1.75 0.28 11.52
CA THR A 325 -0.40 0.10 10.99
C THR A 325 -0.31 -1.25 10.29
N GLY A 326 0.20 -1.30 9.06
CA GLY A 326 0.13 -2.47 8.20
C GLY A 326 1.46 -2.99 7.64
N LEU A 327 2.48 -2.13 7.48
CA LEU A 327 3.71 -2.45 6.74
C LEU A 327 4.39 -3.75 7.22
N GLU A 328 4.51 -3.95 8.53
CA GLU A 328 5.24 -5.09 9.11
C GLU A 328 4.44 -6.40 9.15
N THR A 329 3.16 -6.38 8.79
CA THR A 329 2.27 -7.55 8.83
C THR A 329 1.65 -7.88 7.47
N SER A 330 1.74 -6.98 6.50
CA SER A 330 1.04 -7.08 5.21
C SER A 330 1.36 -8.36 4.43
N LEU A 331 2.66 -8.66 4.23
CA LEU A 331 3.07 -9.87 3.52
C LEU A 331 2.61 -11.14 4.25
N ALA A 332 2.79 -11.18 5.56
CA ALA A 332 2.41 -12.35 6.37
C ALA A 332 0.89 -12.57 6.39
N LEU A 333 0.09 -11.49 6.44
CA LEU A 333 -1.36 -11.58 6.26
C LEU A 333 -1.74 -12.07 4.86
N GLY A 334 -1.07 -11.59 3.82
CA GLY A 334 -1.24 -12.07 2.45
C GLY A 334 -0.94 -13.58 2.33
N ILE A 335 0.15 -14.05 2.93
CA ILE A 335 0.50 -15.47 2.94
C ILE A 335 -0.54 -16.28 3.73
N THR A 336 -0.83 -15.87 4.97
CA THR A 336 -1.75 -16.60 5.89
C THR A 336 -3.18 -16.64 5.35
N GLU A 337 -3.72 -15.50 4.90
CA GLU A 337 -5.13 -15.36 4.56
C GLU A 337 -5.45 -15.63 3.08
N LEU A 338 -4.49 -15.46 2.18
CA LEU A 338 -4.75 -15.63 0.75
C LEU A 338 -4.02 -16.84 0.16
N VAL A 339 -2.74 -17.07 0.48
CA VAL A 339 -1.96 -18.17 -0.10
C VAL A 339 -2.27 -19.48 0.61
N ASP A 340 -2.14 -19.55 1.92
CA ASP A 340 -2.38 -20.78 2.70
C ASP A 340 -3.83 -21.26 2.62
N ARG A 341 -4.78 -20.33 2.43
CA ARG A 341 -6.20 -20.67 2.19
C ARG A 341 -6.50 -21.04 0.74
N GLY A 342 -5.50 -21.00 -0.16
CA GLY A 342 -5.63 -21.42 -1.54
C GLY A 342 -6.36 -20.45 -2.47
N TYR A 343 -6.53 -19.18 -2.07
CA TYR A 343 -7.11 -18.16 -2.94
C TYR A 343 -6.11 -17.68 -4.01
N LEU A 344 -4.84 -17.50 -3.63
CA LEU A 344 -3.77 -17.06 -4.51
C LEU A 344 -2.56 -18.00 -4.44
N THR A 345 -1.80 -18.04 -5.52
CA THR A 345 -0.41 -18.55 -5.48
C THR A 345 0.53 -17.47 -4.92
N MET A 346 1.71 -17.88 -4.42
CA MET A 346 2.74 -16.93 -3.98
C MET A 346 3.12 -15.93 -5.09
N LYS A 347 3.22 -16.38 -6.34
CA LYS A 347 3.52 -15.53 -7.50
C LYS A 347 2.43 -14.47 -7.73
N GLN A 348 1.16 -14.82 -7.57
CA GLN A 348 0.06 -13.86 -7.67
C GLN A 348 0.09 -12.85 -6.53
N LEU A 349 0.33 -13.30 -5.29
CA LEU A 349 0.47 -12.39 -4.14
C LEU A 349 1.62 -11.39 -4.37
N LEU A 350 2.80 -11.87 -4.76
CA LEU A 350 3.95 -11.01 -5.05
C LEU A 350 3.65 -10.02 -6.19
N ARG A 351 2.90 -10.43 -7.22
CA ARG A 351 2.49 -9.52 -8.29
C ARG A 351 1.62 -8.37 -7.77
N LEU A 352 0.66 -8.66 -6.90
CA LEU A 352 -0.23 -7.66 -6.28
C LEU A 352 0.50 -6.71 -5.32
N MET A 353 1.62 -7.15 -4.74
CA MET A 353 2.37 -6.39 -3.74
C MET A 353 3.69 -5.80 -4.29
N SER A 354 4.02 -6.00 -5.55
CA SER A 354 5.27 -5.47 -6.12
C SER A 354 5.11 -4.99 -7.56
N THR A 355 4.90 -5.89 -8.51
CA THR A 355 4.90 -5.57 -9.95
C THR A 355 3.76 -4.64 -10.36
N ASN A 356 2.54 -4.92 -9.90
CA ASN A 356 1.37 -4.14 -10.30
C ASN A 356 1.40 -2.71 -9.75
N PRO A 357 1.63 -2.47 -8.42
CA PRO A 357 1.72 -1.12 -7.90
C PRO A 357 2.89 -0.34 -8.52
N ALA A 358 4.04 -0.99 -8.76
CA ALA A 358 5.15 -0.34 -9.45
C ALA A 358 4.79 0.06 -10.89
N ALA A 359 4.08 -0.78 -11.61
CA ALA A 359 3.67 -0.48 -12.98
C ALA A 359 2.69 0.70 -13.05
N MET A 360 1.70 0.75 -12.14
CA MET A 360 0.72 1.84 -12.10
C MET A 360 1.37 3.21 -11.84
N TYR A 361 2.35 3.26 -10.94
CA TYR A 361 3.06 4.51 -10.58
C TYR A 361 4.34 4.73 -11.41
N HIS A 362 4.56 3.98 -12.48
CA HIS A 362 5.73 4.06 -13.36
C HIS A 362 7.08 3.98 -12.62
N LEU A 363 7.13 3.18 -11.52
CA LEU A 363 8.32 3.02 -10.70
C LEU A 363 9.24 1.93 -11.25
N ASP A 364 10.55 2.19 -11.26
CA ASP A 364 11.56 1.18 -11.60
C ASP A 364 11.78 0.23 -10.41
N ALA A 365 10.79 -0.61 -10.11
CA ALA A 365 10.73 -1.49 -8.95
C ALA A 365 9.86 -2.72 -9.22
N GLY A 366 9.81 -3.67 -8.27
CA GLY A 366 8.87 -4.78 -8.27
C GLY A 366 9.18 -5.92 -9.24
N TYR A 367 10.47 -6.09 -9.62
CA TYR A 367 10.91 -7.17 -10.51
C TYR A 367 12.37 -7.57 -10.26
N LEU A 368 12.77 -8.75 -10.77
CA LEU A 368 14.13 -9.25 -10.74
C LEU A 368 14.63 -9.47 -12.18
N ALA A 369 15.56 -8.64 -12.64
CA ALA A 369 16.20 -8.77 -13.96
C ALA A 369 17.65 -8.31 -13.91
N GLU A 370 18.47 -8.83 -14.82
CA GLU A 370 19.82 -8.29 -15.06
C GLU A 370 19.70 -6.82 -15.50
N ASP A 371 20.59 -5.98 -15.02
CA ASP A 371 20.58 -4.50 -15.14
C ASP A 371 19.39 -3.80 -14.42
N GLY A 372 18.51 -4.56 -13.74
CA GLY A 372 17.42 -4.05 -12.92
C GLY A 372 17.88 -3.58 -11.54
N PRO A 373 16.97 -2.97 -10.75
CA PRO A 373 17.27 -2.50 -9.40
C PRO A 373 17.63 -3.66 -8.47
N ALA A 374 18.58 -3.43 -7.59
CA ALA A 374 19.00 -4.42 -6.59
C ALA A 374 18.11 -4.36 -5.34
N ASP A 375 16.81 -4.55 -5.54
CA ASP A 375 15.76 -4.57 -4.53
C ASP A 375 15.24 -5.99 -4.39
N VAL A 376 15.67 -6.69 -3.35
CA VAL A 376 15.44 -8.13 -3.18
C VAL A 376 15.05 -8.43 -1.74
N ILE A 377 14.06 -9.29 -1.58
CA ILE A 377 13.68 -9.83 -0.26
C ILE A 377 13.86 -11.33 -0.18
N LEU A 378 14.25 -11.80 1.00
CA LEU A 378 14.34 -13.21 1.35
C LEU A 378 13.27 -13.52 2.38
N ILE A 379 12.40 -14.48 2.06
CA ILE A 379 11.22 -14.83 2.84
C ILE A 379 11.28 -16.29 3.26
N ASP A 380 11.13 -16.56 4.55
CA ASP A 380 10.83 -17.89 5.05
C ASP A 380 9.30 -18.09 5.01
N THR A 381 8.80 -18.67 3.95
CA THR A 381 7.36 -18.82 3.74
C THR A 381 6.70 -19.84 4.67
N ALA A 382 7.48 -20.67 5.34
CA ALA A 382 7.02 -21.69 6.28
C ALA A 382 7.11 -21.23 7.75
N ALA A 383 7.92 -20.21 8.05
CA ALA A 383 8.07 -19.71 9.41
C ALA A 383 6.76 -19.13 9.94
N GLU A 384 6.42 -19.53 11.16
CA GLU A 384 5.35 -18.92 11.95
C GLU A 384 5.95 -17.94 12.94
N PHE A 385 5.33 -16.77 13.08
CA PHE A 385 5.77 -15.76 14.04
C PHE A 385 4.59 -14.97 14.60
N THR A 386 4.83 -14.32 15.73
CA THR A 386 3.84 -13.47 16.39
C THR A 386 4.34 -12.03 16.42
N PRO A 387 3.65 -11.07 15.78
CA PRO A 387 4.02 -9.67 15.84
C PRO A 387 3.88 -9.13 17.27
N GLU A 388 4.98 -8.74 17.88
CA GLU A 388 5.03 -8.16 19.23
C GLU A 388 5.86 -6.88 19.29
N LYS A 389 6.87 -6.76 18.42
CA LYS A 389 7.80 -5.63 18.35
C LYS A 389 7.76 -5.00 16.96
N TYR A 390 7.55 -3.70 16.92
CA TYR A 390 7.43 -2.94 15.70
C TYR A 390 8.61 -1.97 15.54
N ALA A 391 9.03 -1.74 14.29
CA ALA A 391 9.98 -0.70 13.92
C ALA A 391 9.28 0.65 13.75
N SER A 392 8.00 0.64 13.37
CA SER A 392 7.11 1.81 13.41
C SER A 392 7.01 2.37 14.82
N LYS A 393 6.91 3.70 14.95
CA LYS A 393 6.62 4.34 16.25
C LYS A 393 5.29 3.94 16.82
N ALA A 394 4.29 3.78 15.95
CA ALA A 394 2.94 3.42 16.33
C ALA A 394 2.73 1.89 16.25
N THR A 395 1.89 1.41 17.15
CA THR A 395 1.54 -0.01 17.25
C THR A 395 0.03 -0.23 17.20
N ASN A 396 -0.68 0.70 16.55
CA ASN A 396 -2.15 0.68 16.45
C ASN A 396 -2.60 -0.33 15.40
N THR A 397 -2.55 -1.60 15.75
CA THR A 397 -2.98 -2.72 14.91
C THR A 397 -3.70 -3.79 15.72
N PRO A 398 -4.77 -4.43 15.19
CA PRO A 398 -5.42 -5.55 15.83
C PRO A 398 -4.63 -6.86 15.70
N PHE A 399 -3.57 -6.88 14.89
CA PHE A 399 -2.81 -8.09 14.56
C PHE A 399 -1.70 -8.43 15.55
N THR A 400 -1.45 -7.59 16.55
CA THR A 400 -0.51 -7.92 17.64
C THR A 400 -0.96 -9.19 18.34
N GLY A 401 -0.05 -10.15 18.51
CA GLY A 401 -0.33 -11.44 19.14
C GLY A 401 -1.00 -12.47 18.22
N TRP A 402 -1.22 -12.16 16.93
CA TRP A 402 -1.68 -13.16 15.97
C TRP A 402 -0.55 -14.11 15.57
N ASN A 403 -0.86 -15.38 15.38
CA ASN A 403 0.09 -16.29 14.75
C ASN A 403 -0.01 -16.13 13.23
N LEU A 404 1.03 -15.55 12.63
CA LEU A 404 1.11 -15.28 11.20
C LEU A 404 2.20 -16.15 10.57
N LYS A 405 2.07 -16.43 9.28
CA LYS A 405 3.00 -17.23 8.50
C LYS A 405 3.69 -16.40 7.43
N GLY A 406 4.98 -16.69 7.21
CA GLY A 406 5.80 -15.99 6.23
C GLY A 406 6.56 -14.82 6.83
N GLU A 407 7.81 -15.07 7.23
CA GLU A 407 8.67 -14.07 7.86
C GLU A 407 9.71 -13.53 6.88
N VAL A 408 9.84 -12.22 6.78
CA VAL A 408 10.91 -11.58 6.03
C VAL A 408 12.23 -11.77 6.79
N ARG A 409 13.16 -12.53 6.23
CA ARG A 409 14.48 -12.77 6.82
C ARG A 409 15.47 -11.69 6.47
N LYS A 410 15.34 -11.12 5.27
CA LYS A 410 16.28 -10.08 4.82
C LYS A 410 15.64 -9.21 3.76
N THR A 411 15.92 -7.91 3.84
CA THR A 411 15.54 -6.92 2.82
C THR A 411 16.79 -6.23 2.31
N ILE A 412 16.97 -6.25 1.01
CA ILE A 412 18.04 -5.57 0.28
C ILE A 412 17.37 -4.50 -0.57
N CYS A 413 17.82 -3.25 -0.44
CA CYS A 413 17.33 -2.13 -1.23
C CYS A 413 18.52 -1.32 -1.76
N GLY A 414 18.53 -1.03 -3.08
CA GLY A 414 19.66 -0.40 -3.75
C GLY A 414 20.99 -1.13 -3.48
N GLY A 415 20.96 -2.46 -3.44
CA GLY A 415 22.11 -3.31 -3.18
C GLY A 415 22.68 -3.24 -1.76
N ARG A 416 21.95 -2.70 -0.80
CA ARG A 416 22.33 -2.64 0.62
C ARG A 416 21.36 -3.44 1.47
N ILE A 417 21.88 -4.20 2.43
CA ILE A 417 21.04 -4.88 3.43
C ILE A 417 20.48 -3.78 4.34
N VAL A 418 19.17 -3.60 4.32
CA VAL A 418 18.45 -2.57 5.09
C VAL A 418 17.66 -3.17 6.25
N TYR A 419 17.43 -4.48 6.20
CA TYR A 419 16.84 -5.25 7.29
C TYR A 419 17.40 -6.68 7.30
N GLU A 420 17.59 -7.23 8.49
CA GLU A 420 17.97 -8.62 8.76
C GLU A 420 17.33 -9.08 10.08
N ALA A 421 16.56 -10.20 10.05
CA ALA A 421 15.84 -10.77 11.20
C ALA A 421 16.80 -11.48 12.18
#